data_c14ec5a89d7ca75143f209d3cbdc0df4
#
_entry.id   c14ec5a89d7ca75143f209d3cbdc0df4
#
_cell.length_a   1.000
_cell.length_b   1.000
_cell.length_c   1.000
_cell.angle_alpha   90.00
_cell.angle_beta   90.00
_cell.angle_gamma   90.00
#
_symmetry.space_group_name_H-M   'P 1'
#
loop_
_entity.id
_entity.type
_entity.pdbx_description
1 polymer ?
#
loop_
_entity_poly.entity_id
_entity_poly.type
_entity_poly.pdbx_seq_one_letter_code
_entity_poly.pdbx_strand_id
1 'polypeptide(L)'
;MTDTAEHFRIETDADNIAWLHFDKSDAGTNVLSQAVLEQLDLHLQQIAAQCPRGLVILSDKSNGFIAGADISSFTKLKTSAEVMGLLETGQTVFNRLEAMPFPTVAMIHGFCLGGGMELALACRYRVTRDDPGTRLGLPEVRLGIHPGWGGSARMVPLIGSIKAMDLILSGRSVDGRTGKRMGLVDRVVPERHLRSTARSMV
;
A
#
# COMPACT_ATOMS: atom_id res chain seq x y z
N MET A 1 24.68 -7.35 3.47
CA MET A 1 24.70 -6.80 2.10
C MET A 1 23.55 -5.84 2.04
N THR A 2 23.81 -4.55 1.96
CA THR A 2 22.77 -3.55 1.74
C THR A 2 22.24 -3.76 0.32
N ASP A 3 20.93 -3.96 0.20
CA ASP A 3 20.24 -4.00 -1.09
C ASP A 3 20.39 -2.62 -1.74
N THR A 4 21.22 -2.52 -2.77
CA THR A 4 21.50 -1.27 -3.50
C THR A 4 20.58 -1.12 -4.72
N ALA A 5 19.68 -2.07 -4.95
CA ALA A 5 18.74 -2.03 -6.05
C ALA A 5 17.70 -0.91 -5.84
N GLU A 6 17.46 -0.13 -6.86
CA GLU A 6 16.42 0.90 -6.84
C GLU A 6 15.06 0.24 -7.12
N HIS A 7 14.12 0.39 -6.18
CA HIS A 7 12.81 -0.23 -6.25
C HIS A 7 11.69 0.79 -6.55
N PHE A 8 12.01 2.07 -6.50
CA PHE A 8 11.06 3.14 -6.73
C PHE A 8 11.57 4.13 -7.78
N ARG A 9 10.63 4.72 -8.50
CA ARG A 9 10.89 5.78 -9.47
C ARG A 9 9.83 6.87 -9.30
N ILE A 10 10.25 8.13 -9.26
CA ILE A 10 9.34 9.28 -9.19
C ILE A 10 9.25 9.92 -10.58
N GLU A 11 8.04 10.15 -11.03
CA GLU A 11 7.73 11.03 -12.16
C GLU A 11 6.88 12.20 -11.67
N THR A 12 7.18 13.42 -12.07
CA THR A 12 6.30 14.56 -11.84
C THR A 12 5.70 14.99 -13.16
N ASP A 13 4.39 15.05 -13.25
CA ASP A 13 3.71 15.41 -14.48
C ASP A 13 3.52 16.95 -14.62
N ALA A 14 2.94 17.37 -15.75
CA ALA A 14 2.74 18.79 -16.06
C ALA A 14 1.77 19.51 -15.11
N ASP A 15 0.94 18.77 -14.38
CA ASP A 15 0.02 19.31 -13.36
C ASP A 15 0.66 19.32 -11.95
N ASN A 16 1.96 19.07 -11.86
CA ASN A 16 2.72 18.97 -10.61
C ASN A 16 2.19 17.83 -9.68
N ILE A 17 1.78 16.70 -10.27
CA ILE A 17 1.42 15.50 -9.52
C ILE A 17 2.64 14.57 -9.51
N ALA A 18 3.04 14.12 -8.32
CA ALA A 18 4.07 13.11 -8.15
C ALA A 18 3.47 11.71 -8.36
N TRP A 19 4.06 10.91 -9.24
CA TRP A 19 3.75 9.52 -9.49
C TRP A 19 4.89 8.67 -8.96
N LEU A 20 4.65 7.96 -7.86
CA LEU A 20 5.63 7.05 -7.25
C LEU A 20 5.37 5.64 -7.76
N HIS A 21 6.21 5.21 -8.67
CA HIS A 21 6.21 3.87 -9.25
C HIS A 21 6.96 2.91 -8.35
N PHE A 22 6.34 1.80 -8.02
CA PHE A 22 6.97 0.71 -7.28
C PHE A 22 7.18 -0.50 -8.17
N ASP A 23 8.44 -0.86 -8.36
CA ASP A 23 8.88 -2.05 -9.10
C ASP A 23 10.05 -2.71 -8.35
N LYS A 24 9.75 -3.71 -7.52
CA LYS A 24 10.80 -4.48 -6.85
C LYS A 24 11.62 -5.24 -7.87
N SER A 25 12.82 -4.74 -8.18
CA SER A 25 13.65 -5.12 -9.33
C SER A 25 14.05 -6.60 -9.35
N ASP A 26 14.18 -7.23 -8.19
CA ASP A 26 14.64 -8.61 -7.98
C ASP A 26 13.50 -9.62 -7.77
N ALA A 27 12.24 -9.19 -7.94
CA ALA A 27 11.07 -10.04 -7.67
C ALA A 27 9.98 -9.90 -8.74
N GLY A 28 9.29 -10.99 -9.02
CA GLY A 28 8.12 -10.99 -9.90
C GLY A 28 6.90 -10.28 -9.32
N THR A 29 6.93 -9.94 -8.02
CA THR A 29 5.81 -9.38 -7.28
C THR A 29 6.34 -8.35 -6.29
N ASN A 30 5.66 -7.22 -6.13
CA ASN A 30 6.02 -6.23 -5.12
C ASN A 30 5.70 -6.75 -3.72
N VAL A 31 6.74 -6.80 -2.88
CA VAL A 31 6.66 -7.10 -1.44
C VAL A 31 7.45 -6.04 -0.66
N LEU A 32 7.04 -5.79 0.58
CA LEU A 32 7.64 -4.79 1.45
C LEU A 32 8.66 -5.47 2.38
N SER A 33 9.94 -5.38 2.02
CA SER A 33 11.06 -5.69 2.90
C SER A 33 11.49 -4.45 3.70
N GLN A 34 12.36 -4.62 4.68
CA GLN A 34 12.90 -3.47 5.42
C GLN A 34 13.61 -2.48 4.49
N ALA A 35 14.44 -2.96 3.56
CA ALA A 35 15.13 -2.11 2.59
C ALA A 35 14.14 -1.34 1.68
N VAL A 36 13.04 -1.98 1.26
CA VAL A 36 11.97 -1.33 0.50
C VAL A 36 11.27 -0.24 1.33
N LEU A 37 10.98 -0.50 2.61
CA LEU A 37 10.38 0.49 3.51
C LEU A 37 11.30 1.70 3.73
N GLU A 38 12.60 1.46 3.91
CA GLU A 38 13.61 2.52 4.07
C GLU A 38 13.71 3.38 2.80
N GLN A 39 13.73 2.75 1.61
CA GLN A 39 13.70 3.49 0.34
C GLN A 39 12.39 4.28 0.18
N LEU A 40 11.26 3.68 0.50
CA LEU A 40 9.96 4.37 0.46
C LEU A 40 9.98 5.61 1.36
N ASP A 41 10.52 5.51 2.57
CA ASP A 41 10.63 6.64 3.49
C ASP A 41 11.44 7.80 2.91
N LEU A 42 12.58 7.50 2.27
CA LEU A 42 13.41 8.52 1.61
C LEU A 42 12.65 9.20 0.46
N HIS A 43 11.96 8.43 -0.37
CA HIS A 43 11.15 9.00 -1.45
C HIS A 43 9.99 9.85 -0.94
N LEU A 44 9.30 9.41 0.13
CA LEU A 44 8.24 10.20 0.75
C LEU A 44 8.76 11.52 1.34
N GLN A 45 9.96 11.53 1.95
CA GLN A 45 10.60 12.76 2.42
C GLN A 45 10.94 13.70 1.26
N GLN A 46 11.50 13.15 0.17
CA GLN A 46 11.80 13.94 -1.04
C GLN A 46 10.53 14.56 -1.65
N ILE A 47 9.46 13.78 -1.80
CA ILE A 47 8.18 14.23 -2.33
C ILE A 47 7.56 15.30 -1.42
N ALA A 48 7.62 15.12 -0.09
CA ALA A 48 7.12 16.10 0.88
C ALA A 48 7.85 17.45 0.74
N ALA A 49 9.18 17.43 0.54
CA ALA A 49 9.98 18.63 0.37
C ALA A 49 9.66 19.38 -0.95
N GLN A 50 9.27 18.67 -2.00
CA GLN A 50 8.86 19.25 -3.28
C GLN A 50 7.45 19.84 -3.26
N CYS A 51 6.63 19.44 -2.28
CA CYS A 51 5.25 19.89 -2.09
C CYS A 51 4.42 19.86 -3.40
N PRO A 52 4.25 18.69 -4.04
CA PRO A 52 3.46 18.57 -5.26
C PRO A 52 1.97 18.83 -4.98
N ARG A 53 1.18 18.99 -6.05
CA ARG A 53 -0.28 19.07 -5.94
C ARG A 53 -0.89 17.82 -5.27
N GLY A 54 -0.27 16.65 -5.48
CA GLY A 54 -0.65 15.39 -4.86
C GLY A 54 0.30 14.26 -5.23
N LEU A 55 0.10 13.09 -4.62
CA LEU A 55 0.90 11.89 -4.80
C LEU A 55 0.01 10.73 -5.26
N VAL A 56 0.41 10.05 -6.33
CA VAL A 56 -0.18 8.76 -6.73
C VAL A 56 0.88 7.67 -6.57
N ILE A 57 0.58 6.64 -5.80
CA ILE A 57 1.42 5.45 -5.64
C ILE A 57 0.85 4.34 -6.51
N LEU A 58 1.68 3.72 -7.34
CA LEU A 58 1.29 2.67 -8.27
C LEU A 58 2.36 1.59 -8.37
N SER A 59 1.98 0.43 -8.90
CA SER A 59 2.87 -0.68 -9.20
C SER A 59 3.11 -0.77 -10.69
N ASP A 60 4.37 -1.00 -11.09
CA ASP A 60 4.74 -1.33 -12.47
C ASP A 60 4.69 -2.86 -12.76
N LYS A 61 4.39 -3.70 -11.74
CA LYS A 61 4.16 -5.14 -11.93
C LYS A 61 2.80 -5.39 -12.57
N SER A 62 2.73 -6.31 -13.51
CA SER A 62 1.48 -6.64 -14.22
C SER A 62 0.47 -7.43 -13.37
N ASN A 63 0.95 -8.15 -12.35
CA ASN A 63 0.14 -9.07 -11.56
C ASN A 63 -0.57 -8.44 -10.35
N GLY A 64 -0.15 -7.24 -9.91
CA GLY A 64 -0.82 -6.58 -8.80
C GLY A 64 -0.07 -5.41 -8.20
N PHE A 65 -0.69 -4.82 -7.20
CA PHE A 65 -0.16 -3.64 -6.52
C PHE A 65 0.97 -4.04 -5.56
N ILE A 66 0.64 -4.62 -4.40
CA ILE A 66 1.61 -5.09 -3.39
C ILE A 66 1.01 -6.33 -2.69
N ALA A 67 1.78 -7.42 -2.62
CA ALA A 67 1.34 -8.70 -2.05
C ALA A 67 1.41 -8.75 -0.51
N GLY A 68 2.08 -7.79 0.12
CA GLY A 68 2.26 -7.71 1.56
C GLY A 68 3.71 -7.54 1.98
N ALA A 69 4.01 -7.86 3.23
CA ALA A 69 5.37 -7.90 3.73
C ALA A 69 6.17 -9.06 3.11
N ASP A 70 7.48 -8.90 3.03
CA ASP A 70 8.38 -9.99 2.62
C ASP A 70 8.51 -11.02 3.76
N ILE A 71 7.69 -12.08 3.66
CA ILE A 71 7.61 -13.15 4.65
C ILE A 71 8.97 -13.87 4.81
N SER A 72 9.78 -13.92 3.74
CA SER A 72 11.10 -14.56 3.80
C SER A 72 12.05 -13.86 4.78
N SER A 73 11.84 -12.57 5.02
CA SER A 73 12.59 -11.79 5.99
C SER A 73 12.23 -12.17 7.43
N PHE A 74 11.00 -12.60 7.71
CA PHE A 74 10.55 -12.94 9.07
C PHE A 74 11.29 -14.14 9.65
N THR A 75 11.66 -15.12 8.82
CA THR A 75 12.43 -16.29 9.27
C THR A 75 13.85 -15.94 9.71
N LYS A 76 14.34 -14.75 9.37
CA LYS A 76 15.67 -14.25 9.74
C LYS A 76 15.65 -13.49 11.06
N LEU A 77 14.50 -13.02 11.52
CA LEU A 77 14.33 -12.31 12.79
C LEU A 77 14.45 -13.30 13.94
N LYS A 78 15.38 -13.04 14.86
CA LYS A 78 15.71 -13.95 15.97
C LYS A 78 15.32 -13.37 17.32
N THR A 79 15.13 -12.08 17.42
CA THR A 79 14.85 -11.39 18.67
C THR A 79 13.60 -10.53 18.60
N SER A 80 12.95 -10.33 19.74
CA SER A 80 11.80 -9.41 19.82
C SER A 80 12.18 -7.98 19.42
N ALA A 81 13.42 -7.56 19.67
CA ALA A 81 13.89 -6.23 19.29
C ALA A 81 13.95 -6.05 17.77
N GLU A 82 14.41 -7.07 17.02
CA GLU A 82 14.41 -7.04 15.54
C GLU A 82 12.98 -6.99 14.98
N VAL A 83 12.05 -7.75 15.58
CA VAL A 83 10.64 -7.72 15.19
C VAL A 83 10.04 -6.34 15.45
N MET A 84 10.28 -5.77 16.64
CA MET A 84 9.80 -4.43 16.98
C MET A 84 10.37 -3.36 16.05
N GLY A 85 11.67 -3.44 15.71
CA GLY A 85 12.29 -2.51 14.76
C GLY A 85 11.63 -2.52 13.39
N LEU A 86 11.29 -3.71 12.85
CA LEU A 86 10.57 -3.82 11.57
C LEU A 86 9.16 -3.23 11.65
N LEU A 87 8.45 -3.47 12.77
CA LEU A 87 7.12 -2.92 12.98
C LEU A 87 7.16 -1.39 13.08
N GLU A 88 8.07 -0.84 13.85
CA GLU A 88 8.27 0.60 14.03
C GLU A 88 8.65 1.29 12.72
N THR A 89 9.53 0.67 11.91
CA THR A 89 9.88 1.19 10.58
C THR A 89 8.64 1.32 9.71
N GLY A 90 7.85 0.26 9.54
CA GLY A 90 6.67 0.30 8.69
C GLY A 90 5.59 1.26 9.19
N GLN A 91 5.38 1.32 10.52
CA GLN A 91 4.45 2.29 11.12
C GLN A 91 4.90 3.73 10.88
N THR A 92 6.19 4.02 11.04
CA THR A 92 6.76 5.36 10.81
C THR A 92 6.55 5.80 9.37
N VAL A 93 6.87 4.93 8.41
CA VAL A 93 6.72 5.22 6.98
C VAL A 93 5.25 5.47 6.61
N PHE A 94 4.34 4.62 7.09
CA PHE A 94 2.92 4.77 6.76
C PHE A 94 2.26 5.95 7.50
N ASN A 95 2.69 6.28 8.70
CA ASN A 95 2.28 7.49 9.40
C ASN A 95 2.76 8.75 8.66
N ARG A 96 3.97 8.74 8.10
CA ARG A 96 4.47 9.82 7.23
C ARG A 96 3.61 9.98 5.98
N LEU A 97 3.26 8.88 5.31
CA LEU A 97 2.38 8.89 4.14
C LEU A 97 1.00 9.48 4.48
N GLU A 98 0.40 9.07 5.60
CA GLU A 98 -0.88 9.57 6.06
C GLU A 98 -0.85 11.06 6.42
N ALA A 99 0.28 11.55 6.94
CA ALA A 99 0.48 12.94 7.34
C ALA A 99 0.84 13.88 6.17
N MET A 100 0.88 13.40 4.93
CA MET A 100 1.19 14.28 3.78
C MET A 100 0.20 15.44 3.69
N PRO A 101 0.69 16.68 3.47
CA PRO A 101 -0.17 17.87 3.47
C PRO A 101 -1.04 18.01 2.21
N PHE A 102 -0.83 17.14 1.22
CA PHE A 102 -1.54 17.09 -0.05
C PHE A 102 -2.26 15.74 -0.22
N PRO A 103 -3.20 15.61 -1.18
CA PRO A 103 -3.88 14.35 -1.45
C PRO A 103 -2.92 13.24 -1.86
N THR A 104 -3.13 12.04 -1.31
CA THR A 104 -2.41 10.81 -1.66
C THR A 104 -3.38 9.76 -2.17
N VAL A 105 -3.04 9.07 -3.25
CA VAL A 105 -3.88 8.08 -3.91
C VAL A 105 -3.12 6.77 -4.09
N ALA A 106 -3.66 5.66 -3.60
CA ALA A 106 -3.24 4.33 -4.01
C ALA A 106 -3.98 3.93 -5.29
N MET A 107 -3.23 3.76 -6.39
CA MET A 107 -3.76 3.29 -7.67
C MET A 107 -3.55 1.78 -7.78
N ILE A 108 -4.62 1.02 -7.51
CA ILE A 108 -4.57 -0.41 -7.25
C ILE A 108 -5.04 -1.20 -8.48
N HIS A 109 -4.31 -2.28 -8.81
CA HIS A 109 -4.75 -3.35 -9.69
C HIS A 109 -4.33 -4.70 -9.12
N GLY A 110 -4.98 -5.79 -9.56
CA GLY A 110 -4.69 -7.13 -9.07
C GLY A 110 -4.79 -7.23 -7.54
N PHE A 111 -3.77 -7.78 -6.90
CA PHE A 111 -3.78 -7.93 -5.46
C PHE A 111 -3.20 -6.70 -4.73
N CYS A 112 -3.82 -6.40 -3.60
CA CYS A 112 -3.39 -5.41 -2.61
C CYS A 112 -3.67 -6.03 -1.23
N LEU A 113 -2.67 -6.73 -0.68
CA LEU A 113 -2.84 -7.62 0.47
C LEU A 113 -1.87 -7.27 1.60
N GLY A 114 -2.25 -7.55 2.84
CA GLY A 114 -1.39 -7.38 4.00
C GLY A 114 -0.79 -5.98 4.09
N GLY A 115 0.52 -5.88 4.26
CA GLY A 115 1.23 -4.60 4.27
C GLY A 115 0.96 -3.71 3.05
N GLY A 116 0.63 -4.30 1.88
CA GLY A 116 0.20 -3.54 0.70
C GLY A 116 -1.16 -2.88 0.89
N MET A 117 -2.08 -3.57 1.57
CA MET A 117 -3.35 -2.97 1.96
C MET A 117 -3.15 -1.93 3.07
N GLU A 118 -2.23 -2.14 4.01
CA GLU A 118 -1.91 -1.18 5.06
C GLU A 118 -1.33 0.12 4.48
N LEU A 119 -0.44 0.03 3.46
CA LEU A 119 0.05 1.19 2.70
C LEU A 119 -1.11 1.91 1.99
N ALA A 120 -1.98 1.17 1.30
CA ALA A 120 -3.13 1.75 0.61
C ALA A 120 -4.10 2.45 1.58
N LEU A 121 -4.27 1.91 2.79
CA LEU A 121 -5.06 2.53 3.87
C LEU A 121 -4.42 3.80 4.43
N ALA A 122 -3.10 3.93 4.36
CA ALA A 122 -2.37 5.15 4.75
C ALA A 122 -2.50 6.26 3.69
N CYS A 123 -2.84 5.95 2.45
CA CYS A 123 -3.23 6.95 1.46
C CYS A 123 -4.60 7.55 1.78
N ARG A 124 -4.79 8.84 1.43
CA ARG A 124 -6.10 9.51 1.59
C ARG A 124 -7.18 8.84 0.75
N TYR A 125 -6.86 8.45 -0.49
CA TYR A 125 -7.79 7.83 -1.44
C TYR A 125 -7.24 6.52 -2.01
N ARG A 126 -8.16 5.65 -2.46
CA ARG A 126 -7.90 4.36 -3.09
C ARG A 126 -8.77 4.22 -4.32
N VAL A 127 -8.15 4.03 -5.48
CA VAL A 127 -8.84 3.69 -6.71
C VAL A 127 -8.36 2.33 -7.20
N THR A 128 -9.28 1.49 -7.64
CA THR A 128 -8.92 0.15 -8.13
C THR A 128 -9.52 -0.13 -9.50
N ARG A 129 -8.81 -1.00 -10.25
CA ARG A 129 -9.29 -1.53 -11.51
C ARG A 129 -10.53 -2.40 -11.27
N ASP A 130 -11.55 -2.23 -12.11
CA ASP A 130 -12.72 -3.11 -12.17
C ASP A 130 -12.35 -4.42 -12.86
N ASP A 131 -11.84 -5.34 -12.08
CA ASP A 131 -11.32 -6.63 -12.52
C ASP A 131 -11.68 -7.71 -11.49
N PRO A 132 -12.24 -8.87 -11.93
CA PRO A 132 -12.52 -9.98 -11.03
C PRO A 132 -11.28 -10.54 -10.31
N GLY A 133 -10.08 -10.30 -10.85
CA GLY A 133 -8.80 -10.67 -10.23
C GLY A 133 -8.36 -9.76 -9.09
N THR A 134 -8.99 -8.58 -8.92
CA THR A 134 -8.67 -7.67 -7.80
C THR A 134 -8.94 -8.35 -6.46
N ARG A 135 -7.95 -8.29 -5.55
CA ARG A 135 -8.02 -8.85 -4.20
C ARG A 135 -7.52 -7.84 -3.19
N LEU A 136 -8.41 -7.41 -2.30
CA LEU A 136 -8.15 -6.43 -1.26
C LEU A 136 -8.35 -7.09 0.11
N GLY A 137 -7.39 -7.03 1.02
CA GLY A 137 -7.56 -7.64 2.33
C GLY A 137 -6.31 -7.66 3.21
N LEU A 138 -6.52 -8.11 4.44
CA LEU A 138 -5.50 -8.27 5.48
C LEU A 138 -5.44 -9.75 5.91
N PRO A 139 -4.69 -10.62 5.18
CA PRO A 139 -4.68 -12.06 5.40
C PRO A 139 -3.71 -12.53 6.51
N GLU A 140 -3.17 -11.63 7.32
CA GLU A 140 -2.11 -11.88 8.30
C GLU A 140 -2.47 -13.01 9.28
N VAL A 141 -3.73 -13.15 9.65
CA VAL A 141 -4.22 -14.22 10.55
C VAL A 141 -3.94 -15.62 10.02
N ARG A 142 -3.85 -15.79 8.69
CA ARG A 142 -3.49 -17.07 8.05
C ARG A 142 -2.04 -17.49 8.30
N LEU A 143 -1.22 -16.53 8.73
CA LEU A 143 0.17 -16.73 9.12
C LEU A 143 0.36 -16.75 10.63
N GLY A 144 -0.74 -16.69 11.42
CA GLY A 144 -0.70 -16.64 12.88
C GLY A 144 -0.25 -15.29 13.45
N ILE A 145 -0.30 -14.22 12.66
CA ILE A 145 0.03 -12.86 13.06
C ILE A 145 -1.18 -11.91 12.82
N HIS A 146 -1.02 -10.64 13.12
CA HIS A 146 -2.02 -9.61 12.85
C HIS A 146 -1.40 -8.45 12.04
N PRO A 147 -2.21 -7.57 11.40
CA PRO A 147 -1.73 -6.39 10.71
C PRO A 147 -0.90 -5.50 11.65
N GLY A 148 0.37 -5.30 11.33
CA GLY A 148 1.34 -4.66 12.23
C GLY A 148 1.66 -3.20 11.89
N TRP A 149 1.32 -2.73 10.70
CA TRP A 149 1.67 -1.40 10.20
C TRP A 149 0.49 -0.42 10.19
N GLY A 150 -0.54 -0.70 11.00
CA GLY A 150 -1.67 0.18 11.25
C GLY A 150 -2.93 -0.13 10.44
N GLY A 151 -2.97 -1.27 9.73
CA GLY A 151 -4.14 -1.67 8.93
C GLY A 151 -5.40 -1.84 9.76
N SER A 152 -5.30 -2.41 10.96
CA SER A 152 -6.43 -2.55 11.87
C SER A 152 -6.98 -1.20 12.35
N ALA A 153 -6.10 -0.25 12.66
CA ALA A 153 -6.50 1.09 13.09
C ALA A 153 -7.15 1.90 11.96
N ARG A 154 -6.58 1.85 10.73
CA ARG A 154 -7.04 2.63 9.58
C ARG A 154 -8.27 2.05 8.90
N MET A 155 -8.46 0.74 8.94
CA MET A 155 -9.62 0.10 8.29
C MET A 155 -10.93 0.40 9.03
N VAL A 156 -10.91 0.42 10.34
CA VAL A 156 -12.13 0.61 11.18
C VAL A 156 -12.85 1.92 10.88
N PRO A 157 -12.21 3.09 10.80
CA PRO A 157 -12.90 4.34 10.47
C PRO A 157 -13.53 4.34 9.06
N LEU A 158 -12.99 3.55 8.13
CA LEU A 158 -13.47 3.51 6.75
C LEU A 158 -14.70 2.62 6.56
N ILE A 159 -14.71 1.42 7.17
CA ILE A 159 -15.75 0.41 6.88
C ILE A 159 -16.56 -0.02 8.10
N GLY A 160 -16.24 0.53 9.27
CA GLY A 160 -16.85 0.18 10.56
C GLY A 160 -16.24 -1.09 11.18
N SER A 161 -16.34 -1.20 12.51
CA SER A 161 -15.68 -2.26 13.29
C SER A 161 -16.10 -3.68 12.88
N ILE A 162 -17.39 -3.91 12.63
CA ILE A 162 -17.90 -5.25 12.30
C ILE A 162 -17.29 -5.78 11.00
N LYS A 163 -17.29 -4.98 9.93
CA LYS A 163 -16.71 -5.38 8.63
C LYS A 163 -15.19 -5.48 8.71
N ALA A 164 -14.54 -4.60 9.46
CA ALA A 164 -13.10 -4.64 9.66
C ALA A 164 -12.68 -5.91 10.41
N MET A 165 -13.36 -6.24 11.51
CA MET A 165 -13.13 -7.48 12.26
C MET A 165 -13.35 -8.72 11.38
N ASP A 166 -14.41 -8.77 10.58
CA ASP A 166 -14.67 -9.88 9.66
C ASP A 166 -13.51 -10.08 8.69
N LEU A 167 -13.02 -9.01 8.04
CA LEU A 167 -11.90 -9.13 7.09
C LEU A 167 -10.59 -9.53 7.79
N ILE A 168 -10.27 -8.93 8.95
CA ILE A 168 -9.02 -9.17 9.68
C ILE A 168 -9.00 -10.57 10.29
N LEU A 169 -10.08 -10.98 10.98
CA LEU A 169 -10.13 -12.25 11.70
C LEU A 169 -10.34 -13.46 10.77
N SER A 170 -10.99 -13.29 9.62
CA SER A 170 -11.11 -14.34 8.61
C SER A 170 -9.92 -14.42 7.65
N GLY A 171 -9.18 -13.32 7.50
CA GLY A 171 -8.12 -13.18 6.50
C GLY A 171 -8.61 -13.29 5.06
N ARG A 172 -9.92 -13.14 4.82
CA ARG A 172 -10.49 -13.18 3.47
C ARG A 172 -10.19 -11.88 2.71
N SER A 173 -10.15 -11.97 1.41
CA SER A 173 -10.09 -10.81 0.53
C SER A 173 -11.43 -10.53 -0.13
N VAL A 174 -11.62 -9.29 -0.57
CA VAL A 174 -12.77 -8.84 -1.35
C VAL A 174 -12.31 -8.30 -2.71
N ASP A 175 -13.19 -8.34 -3.70
CA ASP A 175 -12.96 -7.67 -4.99
C ASP A 175 -13.16 -6.15 -4.89
N GLY A 176 -12.80 -5.44 -5.95
CA GLY A 176 -12.92 -3.99 -6.00
C GLY A 176 -14.35 -3.48 -5.78
N ARG A 177 -15.34 -4.12 -6.42
CA ARG A 177 -16.75 -3.72 -6.31
C ARG A 177 -17.30 -3.90 -4.90
N THR A 178 -16.95 -5.01 -4.27
CA THR A 178 -17.29 -5.27 -2.86
C THR A 178 -16.58 -4.29 -1.94
N GLY A 179 -15.29 -4.03 -2.17
CA GLY A 179 -14.52 -3.01 -1.45
C GLY A 179 -15.17 -1.62 -1.54
N LYS A 180 -15.65 -1.23 -2.73
CA LYS A 180 -16.37 0.03 -2.93
C LYS A 180 -17.68 0.09 -2.14
N ARG A 181 -18.49 -0.99 -2.18
CA ARG A 181 -19.76 -1.05 -1.40
C ARG A 181 -19.52 -0.99 0.11
N MET A 182 -18.37 -1.51 0.56
CA MET A 182 -18.00 -1.48 1.97
C MET A 182 -17.44 -0.12 2.43
N GLY A 183 -16.96 0.71 1.50
CA GLY A 183 -16.22 1.94 1.79
C GLY A 183 -14.71 1.78 1.86
N LEU A 184 -14.18 0.58 1.55
CA LEU A 184 -12.75 0.28 1.61
C LEU A 184 -11.97 0.96 0.48
N VAL A 185 -12.58 1.18 -0.69
CA VAL A 185 -12.03 1.94 -1.81
C VAL A 185 -13.00 3.02 -2.29
N ASP A 186 -12.46 4.10 -2.83
CA ASP A 186 -13.21 5.30 -3.21
C ASP A 186 -13.77 5.21 -4.63
N ARG A 187 -13.05 4.56 -5.55
CA ARG A 187 -13.44 4.38 -6.96
C ARG A 187 -13.06 3.00 -7.47
N VAL A 188 -13.92 2.47 -8.34
CA VAL A 188 -13.68 1.25 -9.13
C VAL A 188 -13.98 1.58 -10.57
N VAL A 189 -12.99 1.43 -11.45
CA VAL A 189 -13.09 1.89 -12.84
C VAL A 189 -12.41 0.90 -13.79
N PRO A 190 -12.85 0.84 -15.07
CA PRO A 190 -12.13 0.10 -16.09
C PRO A 190 -10.65 0.54 -16.19
N GLU A 191 -9.76 -0.36 -16.56
CA GLU A 191 -8.32 -0.11 -16.65
C GLU A 191 -7.97 1.16 -17.43
N ARG A 192 -8.60 1.38 -18.59
CA ARG A 192 -8.39 2.57 -19.43
C ARG A 192 -8.67 3.90 -18.72
N HIS A 193 -9.40 3.90 -17.62
CA HIS A 193 -9.74 5.07 -16.81
C HIS A 193 -9.00 5.15 -15.49
N LEU A 194 -8.20 4.13 -15.13
CA LEU A 194 -7.59 4.03 -13.81
C LEU A 194 -6.65 5.22 -13.55
N ARG A 195 -5.72 5.50 -14.48
CA ARG A 195 -4.74 6.59 -14.34
C ARG A 195 -5.42 7.98 -14.35
N SER A 196 -6.38 8.21 -15.24
CA SER A 196 -7.10 9.49 -15.29
C SER A 196 -7.97 9.72 -14.05
N THR A 197 -8.56 8.65 -13.50
CA THR A 197 -9.32 8.73 -12.24
C THR A 197 -8.39 9.03 -11.07
N ALA A 198 -7.26 8.32 -10.93
CA ALA A 198 -6.29 8.61 -9.87
C ALA A 198 -5.83 10.08 -9.93
N ARG A 199 -5.52 10.60 -11.14
CA ARG A 199 -5.16 12.01 -11.36
C ARG A 199 -6.23 12.98 -10.91
N SER A 200 -7.51 12.66 -11.11
CA SER A 200 -8.63 13.54 -10.72
C SER A 200 -8.92 13.56 -9.23
N MET A 201 -8.28 12.69 -8.45
CA MET A 201 -8.46 12.57 -7.00
C MET A 201 -7.41 13.36 -6.20
N VAL A 202 -6.44 13.98 -6.90
CA VAL A 202 -5.37 14.82 -6.32
C VAL A 202 -5.47 16.29 -6.67
#